data_102143a91316301cb85f228c9ced5049
#
_entry.id   102143a91316301cb85f228c9ced5049
#
_cell.length_a   1.000
_cell.length_b   1.000
_cell.length_c   1.000
_cell.angle_alpha   90.00
_cell.angle_beta   90.00
_cell.angle_gamma   90.00
#
_symmetry.space_group_name_H-M   'P 1'
#
loop_
_entity.id
_entity.type
_entity.pdbx_description
1 polymer ?
#
loop_
_entity_poly.entity_id
_entity_poly.type
_entity_poly.pdbx_seq_one_letter_code
_entity_poly.pdbx_strand_id
1 'polypeptide(L)'
;MNAFYGFFLLIFCIGQCHSHGPLSLFDGVNATEGEFPYMVSIRLGTIGEHDCGGSIIGPTWILTAAHCMRLEAVRFGTIKLNNYRTDPEYTVKIKNYYPHPDFEMIRVNRSWGYPINDIALYEVEEPIPYGPNVQPIKLAAKNQSIPYNKMGIFTGWGFTTNTGDCPDNLQKINITLYEPDYCIHNSMDLYQNDGTDICAGSDKKGRGVCYKDSGGPFVVDGIQYGVLSWMTIPCGSHVVGFSNIAHFRDWIFSISGI
;
A
#
# COMPACT_ATOMS: atom_id res chain seq x y z
N MET A 1 -44.49 -1.39 9.30
CA MET A 1 -43.12 -1.04 9.76
C MET A 1 -42.19 -2.05 9.14
N ASN A 2 -41.68 -1.79 7.94
CA ASN A 2 -40.75 -2.68 7.22
C ASN A 2 -39.37 -2.04 7.26
N ALA A 3 -38.47 -2.66 8.00
CA ALA A 3 -37.08 -2.27 8.05
C ALA A 3 -36.40 -2.72 6.74
N PHE A 4 -36.09 -1.79 5.86
CA PHE A 4 -35.22 -2.02 4.71
C PHE A 4 -33.78 -2.08 5.21
N TYR A 5 -33.22 -3.26 5.31
CA TYR A 5 -31.77 -3.45 5.40
C TYR A 5 -31.16 -3.10 4.04
N GLY A 6 -30.66 -1.89 3.93
CA GLY A 6 -29.88 -1.47 2.78
C GLY A 6 -28.53 -2.21 2.75
N PHE A 7 -28.36 -3.13 1.83
CA PHE A 7 -27.09 -3.74 1.46
C PHE A 7 -26.15 -2.63 0.98
N PHE A 8 -25.12 -2.34 1.76
CA PHE A 8 -24.03 -1.46 1.35
C PHE A 8 -23.10 -2.25 0.44
N LEU A 9 -23.20 -2.01 -0.85
CA LEU A 9 -22.14 -2.34 -1.79
C LEU A 9 -21.00 -1.32 -1.58
N LEU A 10 -20.04 -1.67 -0.73
CA LEU A 10 -18.66 -1.30 -0.99
C LEU A 10 -18.36 -1.93 -2.36
N ILE A 11 -18.08 -1.13 -3.36
CA ILE A 11 -17.57 -1.64 -4.62
C ILE A 11 -16.14 -2.12 -4.33
N PHE A 12 -16.05 -3.29 -3.67
CA PHE A 12 -14.90 -4.13 -3.86
C PHE A 12 -14.98 -4.58 -5.31
N CYS A 13 -14.12 -4.03 -6.14
CA CYS A 13 -13.86 -4.62 -7.45
C CYS A 13 -13.43 -6.06 -7.21
N ILE A 14 -14.40 -6.99 -7.20
CA ILE A 14 -14.14 -8.43 -7.30
C ILE A 14 -13.77 -8.71 -8.76
N GLY A 15 -12.75 -8.00 -9.24
CA GLY A 15 -12.11 -8.32 -10.50
C GLY A 15 -11.07 -9.40 -10.21
N GLN A 16 -11.31 -10.61 -10.66
CA GLN A 16 -10.25 -11.63 -10.70
C GLN A 16 -9.11 -11.09 -11.55
N CYS A 17 -7.90 -11.13 -11.02
CA CYS A 17 -6.71 -10.77 -11.77
C CYS A 17 -6.51 -11.72 -12.94
N HIS A 18 -6.72 -11.25 -14.15
CA HIS A 18 -6.38 -11.97 -15.38
C HIS A 18 -5.10 -11.38 -15.97
N SER A 19 -4.03 -12.16 -16.01
CA SER A 19 -2.77 -11.72 -16.63
C SER A 19 -2.85 -11.83 -18.15
N HIS A 20 -2.86 -10.71 -18.83
CA HIS A 20 -2.80 -10.64 -20.30
C HIS A 20 -1.67 -9.69 -20.73
N GLY A 21 -0.47 -10.22 -21.00
CA GLY A 21 0.62 -9.50 -21.65
C GLY A 21 1.50 -8.61 -20.74
N PRO A 22 2.53 -7.92 -21.29
CA PRO A 22 3.45 -7.07 -20.54
C PRO A 22 2.77 -5.73 -20.23
N LEU A 23 2.05 -5.67 -19.11
CA LEU A 23 1.43 -4.46 -18.59
C LEU A 23 2.09 -4.13 -17.23
N SER A 24 2.39 -2.88 -17.03
CA SER A 24 3.04 -2.38 -15.80
C SER A 24 2.10 -1.42 -15.06
N LEU A 25 2.29 -1.22 -13.73
CA LEU A 25 1.76 -0.07 -12.98
C LEU A 25 1.69 1.09 -13.95
N PHE A 26 0.51 1.59 -14.27
CA PHE A 26 0.35 2.64 -15.29
C PHE A 26 1.70 3.29 -15.70
N ASP A 27 2.38 2.71 -16.73
CA ASP A 27 3.72 3.09 -17.19
C ASP A 27 4.89 2.84 -16.18
N GLY A 28 4.73 1.89 -15.25
CA GLY A 28 5.82 1.36 -14.40
C GLY A 28 6.70 0.35 -15.17
N VAL A 29 7.72 -0.17 -14.51
CA VAL A 29 8.60 -1.21 -15.05
C VAL A 29 8.70 -2.38 -14.06
N ASN A 30 8.98 -3.59 -14.58
CA ASN A 30 9.19 -4.75 -13.74
C ASN A 30 10.36 -4.52 -12.76
N ALA A 31 10.15 -4.87 -11.51
CA ALA A 31 11.23 -5.02 -10.54
C ALA A 31 12.06 -6.26 -10.86
N THR A 32 13.31 -6.24 -10.43
CA THR A 32 14.21 -7.40 -10.48
C THR A 32 14.22 -8.14 -9.15
N GLU A 33 14.57 -9.42 -9.16
CA GLU A 33 14.63 -10.24 -7.94
C GLU A 33 15.57 -9.61 -6.91
N GLY A 34 15.10 -9.51 -5.65
CA GLY A 34 15.87 -8.92 -4.55
C GLY A 34 16.00 -7.40 -4.55
N GLU A 35 15.43 -6.70 -5.52
CA GLU A 35 15.54 -5.23 -5.61
C GLU A 35 14.77 -4.51 -4.49
N PHE A 36 13.63 -5.07 -4.06
CA PHE A 36 12.79 -4.55 -2.99
C PHE A 36 12.51 -5.65 -1.95
N PRO A 37 13.52 -6.05 -1.16
CA PRO A 37 13.44 -7.22 -0.30
C PRO A 37 12.47 -7.05 0.87
N TYR A 38 11.94 -5.85 1.08
CA TYR A 38 10.95 -5.53 2.10
C TYR A 38 9.50 -5.67 1.61
N MET A 39 9.28 -5.79 0.29
CA MET A 39 7.93 -5.85 -0.26
C MET A 39 7.21 -7.13 0.10
N VAL A 40 5.94 -6.98 0.48
CA VAL A 40 5.05 -8.10 0.73
C VAL A 40 3.71 -7.93 -0.01
N SER A 41 3.13 -9.09 -0.36
CA SER A 41 1.75 -9.20 -0.83
C SER A 41 0.88 -9.70 0.31
N ILE A 42 -0.15 -8.93 0.69
CA ILE A 42 -1.10 -9.30 1.74
C ILE A 42 -2.36 -9.84 1.08
N ARG A 43 -2.90 -10.96 1.60
CA ARG A 43 -3.78 -11.86 0.86
C ARG A 43 -4.97 -12.33 1.67
N LEU A 44 -6.04 -12.71 0.94
CA LEU A 44 -7.20 -13.43 1.47
C LEU A 44 -6.86 -14.93 1.57
N GLY A 45 -6.18 -15.33 2.68
CA GLY A 45 -5.73 -16.71 2.89
C GLY A 45 -4.35 -17.02 2.26
N THR A 46 -3.79 -18.16 2.64
CA THR A 46 -2.43 -18.57 2.24
C THR A 46 -2.27 -18.83 0.74
N ILE A 47 -3.34 -19.24 0.08
CA ILE A 47 -3.41 -19.48 -1.37
C ILE A 47 -4.32 -18.47 -2.08
N GLY A 48 -4.77 -17.45 -1.37
CA GLY A 48 -5.67 -16.42 -1.88
C GLY A 48 -4.99 -15.43 -2.82
N GLU A 49 -5.81 -14.57 -3.41
CA GLU A 49 -5.33 -13.51 -4.30
C GLU A 49 -4.67 -12.36 -3.50
N HIS A 50 -3.78 -11.64 -4.18
CA HIS A 50 -3.24 -10.38 -3.72
C HIS A 50 -4.36 -9.33 -3.59
N ASP A 51 -4.39 -8.61 -2.48
CA ASP A 51 -5.38 -7.57 -2.24
C ASP A 51 -4.75 -6.24 -1.81
N CYS A 52 -3.67 -6.32 -1.02
CA CYS A 52 -2.92 -5.14 -0.58
C CYS A 52 -1.41 -5.39 -0.62
N GLY A 53 -0.65 -4.31 -0.75
CA GLY A 53 0.78 -4.28 -0.48
C GLY A 53 1.09 -4.04 0.99
N GLY A 54 2.35 -4.17 1.33
CA GLY A 54 2.90 -3.84 2.65
C GLY A 54 4.40 -3.92 2.64
N SER A 55 5.01 -3.65 3.78
CA SER A 55 6.46 -3.71 3.96
C SER A 55 6.85 -4.43 5.25
N ILE A 56 7.91 -5.23 5.18
CA ILE A 56 8.55 -5.82 6.35
C ILE A 56 9.26 -4.71 7.12
N ILE A 57 8.90 -4.50 8.38
CA ILE A 57 9.57 -3.54 9.28
C ILE A 57 10.30 -4.21 10.44
N GLY A 58 10.03 -5.49 10.67
CA GLY A 58 10.66 -6.34 11.68
C GLY A 58 10.39 -7.81 11.45
N PRO A 59 10.96 -8.71 12.26
CA PRO A 59 10.84 -10.16 12.02
C PRO A 59 9.40 -10.66 11.99
N THR A 60 8.50 -10.05 12.77
CA THR A 60 7.09 -10.43 12.86
C THR A 60 6.14 -9.30 12.51
N TRP A 61 6.64 -8.19 11.98
CA TRP A 61 5.86 -6.98 11.77
C TRP A 61 5.84 -6.51 10.33
N ILE A 62 4.61 -6.32 9.84
CA ILE A 62 4.31 -5.76 8.52
C ILE A 62 3.58 -4.44 8.70
N LEU A 63 4.04 -3.40 7.99
CA LEU A 63 3.38 -2.11 7.92
C LEU A 63 2.53 -2.03 6.64
N THR A 64 1.27 -1.58 6.78
CA THR A 64 0.29 -1.47 5.70
C THR A 64 -0.76 -0.40 6.01
N ALA A 65 -1.78 -0.26 5.16
CA ALA A 65 -2.91 0.63 5.40
C ALA A 65 -3.98 -0.01 6.28
N ALA A 66 -4.70 0.79 7.07
CA ALA A 66 -5.76 0.27 7.95
C ALA A 66 -6.98 -0.22 7.15
N HIS A 67 -7.27 0.36 6.00
CA HIS A 67 -8.36 -0.15 5.16
C HIS A 67 -8.06 -1.53 4.55
N CYS A 68 -6.81 -2.01 4.57
CA CYS A 68 -6.40 -3.37 4.21
C CYS A 68 -6.74 -4.36 5.33
N MET A 69 -8.00 -4.49 5.66
CA MET A 69 -8.51 -5.31 6.76
C MET A 69 -8.97 -6.69 6.28
N ARG A 70 -9.11 -7.66 7.23
CA ARG A 70 -9.62 -9.02 6.97
C ARG A 70 -8.77 -9.84 6.02
N LEU A 71 -7.49 -9.53 5.94
CA LEU A 71 -6.51 -10.33 5.21
C LEU A 71 -5.90 -11.36 6.17
N GLU A 72 -5.46 -12.50 5.65
CA GLU A 72 -5.14 -13.67 6.48
C GLU A 72 -3.69 -14.12 6.35
N ALA A 73 -3.00 -13.72 5.27
CA ALA A 73 -1.64 -14.16 5.01
C ALA A 73 -0.79 -13.10 4.34
N VAL A 74 0.50 -13.20 4.57
CA VAL A 74 1.56 -12.35 3.99
C VAL A 74 2.48 -13.23 3.16
N ARG A 75 2.68 -12.87 1.88
CA ARG A 75 3.68 -13.45 1.00
C ARG A 75 4.84 -12.50 0.83
N PHE A 76 6.06 -13.01 0.92
CA PHE A 76 7.32 -12.26 0.89
C PHE A 76 8.38 -12.96 0.02
N GLY A 77 9.53 -12.31 -0.21
CA GLY A 77 10.72 -12.92 -0.84
C GLY A 77 10.58 -13.27 -2.31
N THR A 78 9.55 -12.79 -2.99
CA THR A 78 9.32 -13.03 -4.42
C THR A 78 8.77 -11.80 -5.11
N ILE A 79 9.10 -11.62 -6.38
CA ILE A 79 8.50 -10.60 -7.24
C ILE A 79 7.27 -11.11 -8.00
N LYS A 80 6.98 -12.44 -7.95
CA LYS A 80 5.91 -13.07 -8.73
C LYS A 80 4.73 -13.46 -7.87
N LEU A 81 3.52 -13.07 -8.29
CA LEU A 81 2.28 -13.47 -7.63
C LEU A 81 1.83 -14.89 -7.98
N ASN A 82 2.04 -15.34 -9.22
CA ASN A 82 1.49 -16.61 -9.72
C ASN A 82 2.23 -17.86 -9.23
N ASN A 83 3.39 -17.72 -8.58
CA ASN A 83 4.12 -18.84 -7.96
C ASN A 83 3.51 -19.29 -6.62
N TYR A 84 2.34 -18.76 -6.24
CA TYR A 84 1.71 -18.99 -4.93
C TYR A 84 1.24 -20.42 -4.68
N ARG A 85 1.07 -21.23 -5.71
CA ARG A 85 0.55 -22.60 -5.55
C ARG A 85 1.61 -23.62 -5.13
N THR A 86 2.88 -23.24 -5.17
CA THR A 86 3.98 -24.21 -5.04
C THR A 86 4.97 -23.90 -3.91
N ASP A 87 4.92 -22.71 -3.28
CA ASP A 87 5.90 -22.28 -2.28
C ASP A 87 5.26 -21.81 -0.97
N PRO A 88 4.85 -22.74 -0.06
CA PRO A 88 4.44 -22.37 1.29
C PRO A 88 5.58 -21.72 2.09
N GLU A 89 6.83 -21.92 1.69
CA GLU A 89 8.04 -21.40 2.34
C GLU A 89 8.10 -19.86 2.40
N TYR A 90 7.42 -19.18 1.45
CA TYR A 90 7.39 -17.72 1.36
C TYR A 90 6.04 -17.11 1.82
N THR A 91 5.25 -17.85 2.58
CA THR A 91 3.95 -17.37 3.04
C THR A 91 3.79 -17.65 4.53
N VAL A 92 3.41 -16.63 5.29
CA VAL A 92 3.13 -16.71 6.73
C VAL A 92 1.73 -16.20 6.99
N LYS A 93 1.03 -16.78 7.99
CA LYS A 93 -0.29 -16.33 8.41
C LYS A 93 -0.18 -15.07 9.27
N ILE A 94 -1.22 -14.26 9.18
CA ILE A 94 -1.40 -13.10 10.06
C ILE A 94 -1.98 -13.62 11.39
N LYS A 95 -1.34 -13.23 12.49
CA LYS A 95 -1.76 -13.53 13.85
C LYS A 95 -2.71 -12.47 14.41
N ASN A 96 -2.30 -11.19 14.26
CA ASN A 96 -3.06 -10.06 14.77
C ASN A 96 -3.03 -8.89 13.78
N TYR A 97 -4.09 -8.09 13.84
CA TYR A 97 -4.26 -6.86 13.07
C TYR A 97 -4.43 -5.68 14.03
N TYR A 98 -3.57 -4.67 13.89
CA TYR A 98 -3.56 -3.47 14.71
C TYR A 98 -3.76 -2.23 13.80
N PRO A 99 -5.00 -1.79 13.55
CA PRO A 99 -5.25 -0.51 12.90
C PRO A 99 -4.93 0.64 13.86
N HIS A 100 -4.61 1.82 13.32
CA HIS A 100 -4.54 3.01 14.15
C HIS A 100 -5.89 3.23 14.86
N PRO A 101 -5.92 3.56 16.16
CA PRO A 101 -7.18 3.67 16.92
C PRO A 101 -8.13 4.75 16.36
N ASP A 102 -7.57 5.79 15.76
CA ASP A 102 -8.34 6.89 15.16
C ASP A 102 -8.55 6.70 13.64
N PHE A 103 -8.33 5.47 13.13
CA PHE A 103 -8.68 5.16 11.74
C PHE A 103 -10.17 5.30 11.50
N GLU A 104 -10.54 6.08 10.50
CA GLU A 104 -11.94 6.26 10.11
C GLU A 104 -12.07 6.38 8.58
N MET A 105 -13.18 5.85 8.04
CA MET A 105 -13.60 6.09 6.65
C MET A 105 -14.60 7.24 6.62
N ILE A 106 -14.13 8.43 6.27
CA ILE A 106 -14.99 9.61 6.13
C ILE A 106 -15.87 9.45 4.90
N ARG A 107 -17.19 9.50 5.11
CA ARG A 107 -18.16 9.42 4.01
C ARG A 107 -18.51 10.81 3.52
N VAL A 108 -18.23 11.08 2.26
CA VAL A 108 -18.62 12.34 1.60
C VAL A 108 -20.04 12.26 1.05
N ASN A 109 -20.40 11.09 0.47
CA ASN A 109 -21.76 10.81 0.00
C ASN A 109 -22.03 9.28 0.03
N ARG A 110 -23.14 8.83 -0.58
CA ARG A 110 -23.50 7.41 -0.60
C ARG A 110 -22.52 6.52 -1.38
N SER A 111 -21.71 7.10 -2.26
CA SER A 111 -20.92 6.36 -3.24
C SER A 111 -19.42 6.39 -2.96
N TRP A 112 -18.92 7.37 -2.20
CA TRP A 112 -17.49 7.50 -1.94
C TRP A 112 -17.17 8.18 -0.61
N GLY A 113 -15.99 7.93 -0.15
CA GLY A 113 -15.37 8.52 1.03
C GLY A 113 -13.85 8.36 0.93
N TYR A 114 -13.14 8.84 1.92
CA TYR A 114 -11.70 8.70 2.02
C TYR A 114 -11.29 8.30 3.43
N PRO A 115 -10.18 7.58 3.59
CA PRO A 115 -9.68 7.19 4.90
C PRO A 115 -8.89 8.33 5.55
N ILE A 116 -8.94 8.39 6.88
CA ILE A 116 -8.04 9.21 7.72
C ILE A 116 -7.33 8.31 8.72
N ASN A 117 -6.11 8.68 9.12
CA ASN A 117 -5.25 7.87 9.98
C ASN A 117 -5.11 6.42 9.46
N ASP A 118 -4.97 6.27 8.16
CA ASP A 118 -5.06 5.01 7.45
C ASP A 118 -3.72 4.26 7.48
N ILE A 119 -3.38 3.75 8.62
CA ILE A 119 -2.16 2.99 8.87
C ILE A 119 -2.43 1.82 9.82
N ALA A 120 -1.82 0.68 9.54
CA ALA A 120 -1.98 -0.52 10.35
C ALA A 120 -0.69 -1.34 10.41
N LEU A 121 -0.60 -2.15 11.46
CA LEU A 121 0.41 -3.18 11.62
C LEU A 121 -0.26 -4.56 11.59
N TYR A 122 0.37 -5.49 10.89
CA TYR A 122 0.10 -6.91 11.02
C TYR A 122 1.23 -7.57 11.79
N GLU A 123 0.88 -8.33 12.82
CA GLU A 123 1.77 -9.30 13.47
C GLU A 123 1.56 -10.64 12.79
N VAL A 124 2.63 -11.28 12.31
CA VAL A 124 2.57 -12.61 11.71
C VAL A 124 2.82 -13.70 12.75
N GLU A 125 2.32 -14.93 12.48
CA GLU A 125 2.40 -16.05 13.42
C GLU A 125 3.84 -16.47 13.69
N GLU A 126 4.69 -16.47 12.66
CA GLU A 126 6.08 -16.89 12.76
C GLU A 126 7.02 -15.82 12.20
N PRO A 127 8.26 -15.72 12.72
CA PRO A 127 9.24 -14.77 12.22
C PRO A 127 9.56 -15.02 10.74
N ILE A 128 9.53 -13.95 9.96
CA ILE A 128 9.94 -13.95 8.56
C ILE A 128 11.46 -14.13 8.49
N PRO A 129 11.96 -15.19 7.82
CA PRO A 129 13.38 -15.45 7.72
C PRO A 129 14.05 -14.43 6.80
N TYR A 130 15.04 -13.70 7.30
CA TYR A 130 15.79 -12.75 6.49
C TYR A 130 16.78 -13.45 5.57
N GLY A 131 16.98 -12.88 4.40
CA GLY A 131 17.88 -13.40 3.36
C GLY A 131 18.10 -12.36 2.27
N PRO A 132 18.75 -12.70 1.17
CA PRO A 132 19.05 -11.75 0.08
C PRO A 132 17.80 -11.04 -0.48
N ASN A 133 16.66 -11.75 -0.54
CA ASN A 133 15.40 -11.26 -1.09
C ASN A 133 14.37 -10.88 0.00
N VAL A 134 14.76 -10.93 1.29
CA VAL A 134 13.87 -10.68 2.44
C VAL A 134 14.60 -9.88 3.50
N GLN A 135 14.31 -8.58 3.58
CA GLN A 135 14.94 -7.66 4.52
C GLN A 135 13.92 -6.60 5.00
N PRO A 136 14.03 -6.11 6.24
CA PRO A 136 13.19 -5.02 6.68
C PRO A 136 13.62 -3.69 6.05
N ILE A 137 12.65 -2.80 5.86
CA ILE A 137 12.90 -1.42 5.43
C ILE A 137 13.08 -0.49 6.63
N LYS A 138 13.97 0.49 6.48
CA LYS A 138 14.11 1.56 7.46
C LYS A 138 12.94 2.55 7.34
N LEU A 139 12.33 2.89 8.46
CA LEU A 139 11.25 3.88 8.54
C LEU A 139 11.78 5.29 8.77
N ALA A 140 11.09 6.29 8.26
CA ALA A 140 11.32 7.68 8.61
C ALA A 140 11.22 7.87 10.13
N ALA A 141 12.17 8.59 10.72
CA ALA A 141 12.18 8.83 12.16
C ALA A 141 11.07 9.83 12.55
N LYS A 142 10.67 9.81 13.82
CA LYS A 142 9.75 10.82 14.37
C LYS A 142 10.27 12.22 14.05
N ASN A 143 9.38 13.08 13.55
CA ASN A 143 9.70 14.46 13.17
C ASN A 143 10.82 14.60 12.13
N GLN A 144 11.18 13.54 11.42
CA GLN A 144 12.10 13.63 10.31
C GLN A 144 11.52 14.55 9.23
N SER A 145 12.33 15.49 8.74
CA SER A 145 11.92 16.36 7.64
C SER A 145 11.51 15.55 6.42
N ILE A 146 10.35 15.88 5.88
CA ILE A 146 9.85 15.27 4.66
C ILE A 146 10.67 15.78 3.48
N PRO A 147 11.22 14.90 2.63
CA PRO A 147 12.08 15.29 1.51
C PRO A 147 11.25 15.74 0.30
N TYR A 148 10.50 16.82 0.44
CA TYR A 148 9.68 17.38 -0.63
C TYR A 148 10.48 17.65 -1.89
N ASN A 149 9.82 17.57 -3.03
CA ASN A 149 10.39 17.75 -4.38
C ASN A 149 11.45 16.71 -4.76
N LYS A 150 11.64 15.66 -3.96
CA LYS A 150 12.46 14.51 -4.33
C LYS A 150 11.62 13.42 -5.02
N MET A 151 12.23 12.72 -5.95
CA MET A 151 11.70 11.48 -6.47
C MET A 151 11.87 10.37 -5.45
N GLY A 152 10.80 9.60 -5.22
CA GLY A 152 10.81 8.35 -4.51
C GLY A 152 10.35 7.21 -5.40
N ILE A 153 10.51 5.99 -4.90
CA ILE A 153 10.07 4.78 -5.57
C ILE A 153 8.82 4.26 -4.86
N PHE A 154 7.79 3.96 -5.64
CA PHE A 154 6.66 3.16 -5.21
C PHE A 154 6.72 1.78 -5.90
N THR A 155 6.34 0.73 -5.18
CA THR A 155 6.30 -0.64 -5.70
C THR A 155 5.00 -1.33 -5.34
N GLY A 156 4.46 -2.13 -6.26
CA GLY A 156 3.21 -2.83 -6.04
C GLY A 156 2.82 -3.80 -7.16
N TRP A 157 1.74 -4.53 -6.92
CA TRP A 157 1.11 -5.45 -7.86
C TRP A 157 -0.33 -5.01 -8.22
N GLY A 158 -0.63 -3.74 -8.01
CA GLY A 158 -1.94 -3.20 -8.33
C GLY A 158 -2.27 -3.24 -9.81
N PHE A 159 -3.51 -2.87 -10.12
CA PHE A 159 -4.00 -2.89 -11.50
C PHE A 159 -3.13 -2.02 -12.41
N THR A 160 -2.84 -2.56 -13.58
CA THR A 160 -2.05 -1.90 -14.63
C THR A 160 -2.93 -1.26 -15.70
N THR A 161 -4.23 -1.52 -15.63
CA THR A 161 -5.26 -0.95 -16.51
C THR A 161 -6.51 -0.58 -15.71
N ASN A 162 -7.33 0.31 -16.25
CA ASN A 162 -8.65 0.61 -15.66
C ASN A 162 -9.63 -0.57 -15.75
N THR A 163 -9.30 -1.63 -16.48
CA THR A 163 -10.12 -2.84 -16.65
C THR A 163 -9.84 -3.93 -15.62
N GLY A 164 -8.81 -3.75 -14.76
CA GLY A 164 -8.54 -4.66 -13.65
C GLY A 164 -7.47 -5.71 -13.91
N ASP A 165 -6.60 -5.51 -14.93
CA ASP A 165 -5.49 -6.43 -15.16
C ASP A 165 -4.40 -6.27 -14.11
N CYS A 166 -4.01 -7.38 -13.45
CA CYS A 166 -2.91 -7.41 -12.47
C CYS A 166 -1.64 -7.94 -13.12
N PRO A 167 -0.48 -7.34 -12.83
CA PRO A 167 0.80 -7.87 -13.27
C PRO A 167 1.16 -9.10 -12.44
N ASP A 168 1.79 -10.09 -13.08
CA ASP A 168 2.40 -11.20 -12.34
C ASP A 168 3.67 -10.75 -11.60
N ASN A 169 4.47 -9.91 -12.26
CA ASN A 169 5.71 -9.38 -11.69
C ASN A 169 5.46 -8.10 -10.90
N LEU A 170 6.15 -7.97 -9.76
CA LEU A 170 6.21 -6.72 -9.00
C LEU A 170 6.62 -5.57 -9.92
N GLN A 171 5.88 -4.49 -9.85
CA GLN A 171 6.13 -3.28 -10.61
C GLN A 171 6.78 -2.21 -9.72
N LYS A 172 7.56 -1.32 -10.33
CA LYS A 172 8.11 -0.13 -9.70
C LYS A 172 7.87 1.12 -10.54
N ILE A 173 7.69 2.25 -9.88
CA ILE A 173 7.49 3.55 -10.49
C ILE A 173 8.19 4.63 -9.67
N ASN A 174 8.82 5.57 -10.36
CA ASN A 174 9.33 6.79 -9.73
C ASN A 174 8.25 7.87 -9.75
N ILE A 175 7.94 8.42 -8.60
CA ILE A 175 6.98 9.52 -8.41
C ILE A 175 7.59 10.60 -7.53
N THR A 176 7.20 11.84 -7.72
CA THR A 176 7.71 13.01 -6.99
C THR A 176 6.88 13.24 -5.74
N LEU A 177 7.53 13.41 -4.60
CA LEU A 177 6.91 13.84 -3.35
C LEU A 177 6.65 15.34 -3.42
N TYR A 178 5.39 15.74 -3.36
CA TYR A 178 4.99 17.14 -3.53
C TYR A 178 4.89 17.88 -2.20
N GLU A 179 5.06 19.20 -2.27
CA GLU A 179 4.77 20.10 -1.15
C GLU A 179 3.26 20.10 -0.81
N PRO A 180 2.88 20.39 0.46
CA PRO A 180 1.48 20.41 0.89
C PRO A 180 0.58 21.30 0.04
N ASP A 181 1.03 22.46 -0.38
CA ASP A 181 0.24 23.37 -1.22
C ASP A 181 -0.15 22.73 -2.56
N TYR A 182 0.78 21.99 -3.17
CA TYR A 182 0.46 21.24 -4.39
C TYR A 182 -0.57 20.16 -4.13
N CYS A 183 -0.44 19.44 -3.01
CA CYS A 183 -1.35 18.36 -2.61
C CYS A 183 -2.77 18.90 -2.39
N ILE A 184 -2.93 20.00 -1.67
CA ILE A 184 -4.21 20.66 -1.41
C ILE A 184 -4.95 20.98 -2.72
N HIS A 185 -4.24 21.56 -3.69
CA HIS A 185 -4.86 22.01 -4.94
C HIS A 185 -5.17 20.88 -5.94
N ASN A 186 -4.54 19.71 -5.80
CA ASN A 186 -4.63 18.63 -6.80
C ASN A 186 -5.22 17.32 -6.27
N SER A 187 -5.59 17.25 -5.00
CA SER A 187 -6.09 16.02 -4.36
C SER A 187 -7.61 15.86 -4.36
N MET A 188 -8.37 16.80 -4.93
CA MET A 188 -9.84 16.77 -4.89
C MET A 188 -10.40 16.70 -3.45
N ASP A 189 -9.82 17.48 -2.54
CA ASP A 189 -10.16 17.56 -1.11
C ASP A 189 -9.85 16.27 -0.29
N LEU A 190 -9.05 15.36 -0.83
CA LEU A 190 -8.67 14.13 -0.11
C LEU A 190 -7.48 14.33 0.83
N TYR A 191 -6.60 15.28 0.55
CA TYR A 191 -5.38 15.50 1.32
C TYR A 191 -5.66 16.16 2.67
N GLN A 192 -5.19 15.52 3.75
CA GLN A 192 -5.27 16.06 5.10
C GLN A 192 -4.02 16.90 5.40
N ASN A 193 -4.21 18.22 5.51
CA ASN A 193 -3.09 19.15 5.80
C ASN A 193 -2.85 19.32 7.31
N ASP A 194 -2.89 18.24 8.04
CA ASP A 194 -2.64 18.19 9.50
C ASP A 194 -1.35 17.43 9.86
N GLY A 195 -0.61 17.01 8.84
CA GLY A 195 0.63 16.25 8.98
C GLY A 195 0.45 14.73 8.98
N THR A 196 -0.79 14.21 8.97
CA THR A 196 -1.06 12.75 8.89
C THR A 196 -0.79 12.19 7.51
N ASP A 197 -0.88 13.04 6.46
CA ASP A 197 -0.69 12.67 5.07
C ASP A 197 0.55 13.32 4.46
N ILE A 198 1.13 12.63 3.49
CA ILE A 198 2.01 13.16 2.44
C ILE A 198 1.44 12.77 1.09
N CYS A 199 1.71 13.51 0.04
CA CYS A 199 1.27 13.13 -1.29
C CYS A 199 2.41 13.13 -2.31
N ALA A 200 2.31 12.22 -3.26
CA ALA A 200 3.23 12.11 -4.37
C ALA A 200 2.48 11.85 -5.68
N GLY A 201 3.18 11.95 -6.79
CA GLY A 201 2.58 11.66 -8.08
C GLY A 201 3.55 11.79 -9.24
N SER A 202 3.03 11.62 -10.45
CA SER A 202 3.78 11.77 -11.68
C SER A 202 3.32 13.01 -12.43
N ASP A 203 4.26 13.71 -13.04
CA ASP A 203 4.00 14.78 -14.00
C ASP A 203 3.41 14.29 -15.32
N LYS A 204 3.49 12.96 -15.56
CA LYS A 204 2.94 12.32 -16.74
C LYS A 204 1.56 11.74 -16.44
N LYS A 205 0.55 12.20 -17.19
CA LYS A 205 -0.79 11.62 -17.18
C LYS A 205 -0.77 10.12 -17.54
N GLY A 206 -1.56 9.32 -16.82
CA GLY A 206 -1.63 7.88 -17.06
C GLY A 206 -0.46 7.11 -16.43
N ARG A 207 0.26 7.72 -15.49
CA ARG A 207 1.36 7.08 -14.77
C ARG A 207 1.13 7.20 -13.26
N GLY A 208 1.08 6.09 -12.55
CA GLY A 208 0.81 6.11 -11.11
C GLY A 208 0.37 4.78 -10.53
N VAL A 209 -0.22 4.85 -9.36
CA VAL A 209 -0.76 3.71 -8.61
C VAL A 209 -2.21 3.42 -8.98
N CYS A 210 -2.70 2.22 -8.63
CA CYS A 210 -4.07 1.82 -8.87
C CYS A 210 -4.63 0.94 -7.74
N TYR A 211 -5.82 0.40 -7.94
CA TYR A 211 -6.43 -0.57 -7.02
C TYR A 211 -5.47 -1.74 -6.74
N LYS A 212 -5.51 -2.27 -5.52
CA LYS A 212 -4.64 -3.32 -4.98
C LYS A 212 -3.19 -2.91 -4.68
N ASP A 213 -2.80 -1.66 -4.98
CA ASP A 213 -1.53 -1.10 -4.51
C ASP A 213 -1.59 -0.58 -3.06
N SER A 214 -2.81 -0.49 -2.49
CA SER A 214 -3.08 -0.05 -1.10
C SER A 214 -2.12 -0.67 -0.09
N GLY A 215 -1.65 0.12 0.87
CA GLY A 215 -0.70 -0.35 1.89
C GLY A 215 0.75 -0.45 1.42
N GLY A 216 1.01 -0.32 0.12
CA GLY A 216 2.35 -0.36 -0.45
C GLY A 216 3.26 0.78 0.03
N PRO A 217 4.59 0.56 0.11
CA PRO A 217 5.55 1.53 0.62
C PRO A 217 5.96 2.58 -0.41
N PHE A 218 6.03 3.84 0.02
CA PHE A 218 6.71 4.92 -0.70
C PHE A 218 8.07 5.19 -0.07
N VAL A 219 9.13 5.05 -0.85
CA VAL A 219 10.52 5.04 -0.38
C VAL A 219 11.34 6.13 -1.07
N VAL A 220 12.07 6.92 -0.28
CA VAL A 220 13.05 7.92 -0.76
C VAL A 220 14.39 7.60 -0.12
N ASP A 221 15.44 7.47 -0.92
CA ASP A 221 16.82 7.20 -0.45
C ASP A 221 16.91 6.01 0.55
N GLY A 222 16.17 4.93 0.31
CA GLY A 222 16.16 3.72 1.15
C GLY A 222 15.39 3.84 2.46
N ILE A 223 14.65 4.92 2.68
CA ILE A 223 13.82 5.18 3.85
C ILE A 223 12.35 5.21 3.41
N GLN A 224 11.48 4.48 4.08
CA GLN A 224 10.05 4.54 3.84
C GLN A 224 9.45 5.75 4.56
N TYR A 225 8.83 6.64 3.79
CA TYR A 225 8.15 7.84 4.30
C TYR A 225 6.63 7.70 4.32
N GLY A 226 6.08 6.83 3.47
CA GLY A 226 4.64 6.72 3.31
C GLY A 226 4.13 5.29 3.18
N VAL A 227 2.85 5.12 3.49
CA VAL A 227 2.02 3.93 3.24
C VAL A 227 0.87 4.36 2.35
N LEU A 228 0.70 3.76 1.18
CA LEU A 228 -0.36 4.15 0.23
C LEU A 228 -1.74 3.99 0.85
N SER A 229 -2.47 5.10 0.90
CA SER A 229 -3.78 5.22 1.55
C SER A 229 -4.89 5.50 0.55
N TRP A 230 -4.77 6.57 -0.23
CA TRP A 230 -5.81 7.00 -1.16
C TRP A 230 -5.23 7.42 -2.51
N MET A 231 -6.06 7.40 -3.52
CA MET A 231 -5.72 7.87 -4.86
C MET A 231 -6.89 8.62 -5.49
N THR A 232 -6.57 9.48 -6.44
CA THR A 232 -7.57 10.09 -7.31
C THR A 232 -7.85 9.17 -8.50
N ILE A 233 -9.09 9.18 -8.99
CA ILE A 233 -9.52 8.38 -10.16
C ILE A 233 -9.72 9.26 -11.39
N PRO A 234 -9.45 8.73 -12.60
CA PRO A 234 -9.00 7.36 -12.90
C PRO A 234 -7.58 7.08 -12.41
N CYS A 235 -7.19 5.80 -12.30
CA CYS A 235 -5.82 5.39 -11.94
C CYS A 235 -4.78 6.08 -12.83
N GLY A 236 -3.60 6.39 -12.25
CA GLY A 236 -2.59 7.19 -12.94
C GLY A 236 -2.94 8.67 -13.01
N SER A 237 -3.89 9.13 -12.18
CA SER A 237 -4.12 10.56 -11.94
C SER A 237 -2.90 11.20 -11.25
N HIS A 238 -2.85 12.55 -11.24
CA HIS A 238 -1.65 13.27 -10.86
C HIS A 238 -1.17 13.05 -9.41
N VAL A 239 -2.08 12.84 -8.47
CA VAL A 239 -1.78 12.84 -7.03
C VAL A 239 -2.35 11.62 -6.34
N VAL A 240 -1.53 11.02 -5.49
CA VAL A 240 -1.90 9.92 -4.60
C VAL A 240 -1.42 10.22 -3.18
N GLY A 241 -2.14 9.79 -2.17
CA GLY A 241 -1.86 10.07 -0.78
C GLY A 241 -1.33 8.87 -0.02
N PHE A 242 -0.42 9.18 0.90
CA PHE A 242 0.23 8.21 1.75
C PHE A 242 0.11 8.65 3.20
N SER A 243 -0.16 7.73 4.12
CA SER A 243 -0.04 7.98 5.55
C SER A 243 1.42 8.27 5.91
N ASN A 244 1.66 9.40 6.56
CA ASN A 244 2.99 9.92 6.88
C ASN A 244 3.63 9.15 8.03
N ILE A 245 4.62 8.31 7.76
CA ILE A 245 5.28 7.48 8.76
C ILE A 245 5.92 8.32 9.88
N ALA A 246 6.52 9.47 9.57
CA ALA A 246 7.17 10.31 10.57
C ALA A 246 6.17 10.84 11.62
N HIS A 247 4.89 11.06 11.21
CA HIS A 247 3.79 11.40 12.11
C HIS A 247 3.42 10.21 13.02
N PHE A 248 3.29 9.03 12.46
CA PHE A 248 2.81 7.83 13.17
C PHE A 248 3.90 7.03 13.91
N ARG A 249 5.16 7.52 13.94
CA ARG A 249 6.29 6.77 14.52
C ARG A 249 6.09 6.34 15.97
N ASP A 250 5.51 7.18 16.82
CA ASP A 250 5.27 6.83 18.23
C ASP A 250 4.25 5.70 18.36
N TRP A 251 3.19 5.75 17.54
CA TRP A 251 2.19 4.70 17.52
C TRP A 251 2.80 3.38 16.99
N ILE A 252 3.55 3.42 15.89
CA ILE A 252 4.26 2.23 15.37
C ILE A 252 5.13 1.61 16.46
N PHE A 253 5.95 2.44 17.12
CA PHE A 253 6.84 1.99 18.20
C PHE A 253 6.06 1.41 19.40
N SER A 254 4.94 2.02 19.78
CA SER A 254 4.14 1.56 20.94
C SER A 254 3.56 0.17 20.75
N ILE A 255 3.31 -0.24 19.50
CA ILE A 255 2.74 -1.56 19.16
C ILE A 255 3.85 -2.58 18.85
N SER A 256 4.84 -2.21 18.05
CA SER A 256 5.83 -3.14 17.51
C SER A 256 7.17 -3.14 18.24
N GLY A 257 7.48 -2.08 18.98
CA GLY A 257 8.80 -1.87 19.57
C GLY A 257 9.89 -1.44 18.57
N ILE A 258 9.51 -1.12 17.32
CA ILE A 258 10.44 -0.80 16.21
C ILE A 258 10.51 0.68 15.98
#